data_919340b237aab6bea50b4d514af10b96
#
_entry.id   919340b237aab6bea50b4d514af10b96
#
_cell.length_a   1.000
_cell.length_b   1.000
_cell.length_c   1.000
_cell.angle_alpha   90.00
_cell.angle_beta   90.00
_cell.angle_gamma   90.00
#
_symmetry.space_group_name_H-M   'P 1'
#
loop_
_entity.id
_entity.type
_entity.pdbx_description
1 polymer ?
#
loop_
_entity_poly.entity_id
_entity_poly.type
_entity_poly.pdbx_seq_one_letter_code
_entity_poly.pdbx_strand_id
1 'polypeptide(L)'
;SARDAFLIIKKFELDKKVLESQRASMEVIYNEFVKKQKGELENFITTFSNTINDYYQFMNPSEQFQELKIVTIGEEDELNGITIEYKYEGEWVSPPQKYFSESHLNCFGIAFFLASVKAFNEENSIIVLDDVISSFDSTHRKMFADLLFEKFSDYQIILLTHESEWFQYISQLAKRKQWIIKEIKWNEKDGAFVDATPLELK
;
A
#
# COMPACT_ATOMS: atom_id res chain seq x y z
N SER A 1 42.40 37.10 -41.57
CA SER A 1 41.84 37.83 -42.74
C SER A 1 40.32 37.70 -42.75
N ALA A 2 39.62 38.51 -43.58
CA ALA A 2 38.16 38.39 -43.74
C ALA A 2 37.70 36.99 -44.15
N ARG A 3 38.48 36.28 -44.89
CA ARG A 3 38.24 34.88 -45.32
C ARG A 3 38.25 33.91 -44.15
N ASP A 4 39.13 34.07 -43.19
CA ASP A 4 39.21 33.22 -42.00
C ASP A 4 38.02 33.46 -41.07
N ALA A 5 37.62 34.70 -40.91
CA ALA A 5 36.43 35.07 -40.18
C ALA A 5 35.13 34.43 -40.79
N PHE A 6 35.01 34.46 -42.10
CA PHE A 6 33.91 33.85 -42.84
C PHE A 6 33.85 32.34 -42.64
N LEU A 7 35.00 31.65 -42.71
CA LEU A 7 35.06 30.19 -42.46
C LEU A 7 34.69 29.81 -41.02
N ILE A 8 35.11 30.64 -40.07
CA ILE A 8 34.73 30.45 -38.64
C ILE A 8 33.23 30.62 -38.45
N ILE A 9 32.64 31.65 -39.00
CA ILE A 9 31.19 31.89 -38.93
C ILE A 9 30.42 30.70 -39.54
N LYS A 10 30.81 30.26 -40.73
CA LYS A 10 30.19 29.14 -41.42
C LYS A 10 30.27 27.82 -40.61
N LYS A 11 31.36 27.63 -39.91
CA LYS A 11 31.55 26.46 -39.02
C LYS A 11 30.57 26.57 -37.83
N PHE A 12 30.50 27.74 -37.16
CA PHE A 12 29.58 27.96 -36.07
C PHE A 12 28.09 27.79 -36.46
N GLU A 13 27.71 28.25 -37.66
CA GLU A 13 26.35 28.05 -38.18
C GLU A 13 26.05 26.55 -38.40
N LEU A 14 27.00 25.77 -38.85
CA LEU A 14 26.84 24.33 -39.00
C LEU A 14 26.73 23.62 -37.64
N ASP A 15 27.63 23.93 -36.72
CA ASP A 15 27.63 23.41 -35.36
C ASP A 15 26.33 23.74 -34.65
N LYS A 16 25.82 24.98 -34.78
CA LYS A 16 24.53 25.44 -34.26
C LYS A 16 23.36 24.59 -34.80
N LYS A 17 23.30 24.32 -36.10
CA LYS A 17 22.25 23.48 -36.71
C LYS A 17 22.29 22.06 -36.19
N VAL A 18 23.48 21.49 -35.98
CA VAL A 18 23.65 20.15 -35.43
C VAL A 18 23.14 20.11 -34.00
N LEU A 19 23.51 21.10 -33.17
CA LEU A 19 23.04 21.18 -31.77
C LEU A 19 21.53 21.40 -31.67
N GLU A 20 20.95 22.25 -32.53
CA GLU A 20 19.50 22.46 -32.60
C GLU A 20 18.75 21.17 -32.98
N SER A 21 19.27 20.40 -33.94
CA SER A 21 18.70 19.11 -34.32
C SER A 21 18.82 18.06 -33.20
N GLN A 22 19.96 18.01 -32.49
CA GLN A 22 20.15 17.14 -31.33
C GLN A 22 19.21 17.51 -30.20
N ARG A 23 19.08 18.80 -29.89
CA ARG A 23 18.14 19.31 -28.88
C ARG A 23 16.70 18.90 -29.20
N ALA A 24 16.24 19.12 -30.43
CA ALA A 24 14.90 18.73 -30.85
C ALA A 24 14.65 17.22 -30.71
N SER A 25 15.65 16.40 -31.06
CA SER A 25 15.55 14.94 -30.89
C SER A 25 15.48 14.54 -29.42
N MET A 26 16.29 15.17 -28.56
CA MET A 26 16.28 14.92 -27.12
C MET A 26 14.96 15.37 -26.48
N GLU A 27 14.38 16.47 -26.93
CA GLU A 27 13.09 16.97 -26.43
C GLU A 27 11.96 15.99 -26.75
N VAL A 28 11.95 15.37 -27.93
CA VAL A 28 11.01 14.30 -28.28
C VAL A 28 11.17 13.10 -27.37
N ILE A 29 12.40 12.64 -27.16
CA ILE A 29 12.69 11.47 -26.29
C ILE A 29 12.27 11.78 -24.84
N TYR A 30 12.59 12.96 -24.35
CA TYR A 30 12.22 13.40 -23.01
C TYR A 30 10.69 13.41 -22.82
N ASN A 31 9.97 14.01 -23.76
CA ASN A 31 8.49 14.11 -23.69
C ASN A 31 7.83 12.70 -23.73
N GLU A 32 8.32 11.81 -24.58
CA GLU A 32 7.82 10.42 -24.63
C GLU A 32 8.13 9.65 -23.32
N PHE A 33 9.32 9.86 -22.75
CA PHE A 33 9.69 9.27 -21.48
C PHE A 33 8.79 9.75 -20.34
N VAL A 34 8.59 11.07 -20.20
CA VAL A 34 7.71 11.65 -19.18
C VAL A 34 6.27 11.16 -19.34
N LYS A 35 5.76 11.14 -20.57
CA LYS A 35 4.42 10.62 -20.86
C LYS A 35 4.25 9.16 -20.45
N LYS A 36 5.23 8.31 -20.78
CA LYS A 36 5.20 6.90 -20.40
C LYS A 36 5.28 6.73 -18.88
N GLN A 37 6.17 7.45 -18.22
CA GLN A 37 6.32 7.42 -16.76
C GLN A 37 5.03 7.83 -16.04
N LYS A 38 4.35 8.89 -16.53
CA LYS A 38 3.07 9.34 -16.00
C LYS A 38 1.98 8.27 -16.17
N GLY A 39 1.89 7.66 -17.34
CA GLY A 39 0.91 6.60 -17.61
C GLY A 39 1.12 5.36 -16.73
N GLU A 40 2.36 4.93 -16.50
CA GLU A 40 2.67 3.81 -15.60
C GLU A 40 2.32 4.14 -14.14
N LEU A 41 2.61 5.37 -13.71
CA LEU A 41 2.26 5.85 -12.37
C LEU A 41 0.74 5.89 -12.16
N GLU A 42 -0.03 6.42 -13.12
CA GLU A 42 -1.49 6.46 -13.07
C GLU A 42 -2.10 5.05 -13.01
N ASN A 43 -1.58 4.12 -13.81
CA ASN A 43 -1.99 2.72 -13.79
C ASN A 43 -1.70 2.06 -12.44
N PHE A 44 -0.50 2.29 -11.90
CA PHE A 44 -0.13 1.79 -10.58
C PHE A 44 -1.07 2.33 -9.50
N ILE A 45 -1.27 3.65 -9.44
CA ILE A 45 -2.14 4.29 -8.44
C ILE A 45 -3.57 3.76 -8.54
N THR A 46 -4.10 3.57 -9.75
CA THR A 46 -5.45 3.04 -9.97
C THR A 46 -5.56 1.60 -9.44
N THR A 47 -4.63 0.74 -9.82
CA THR A 47 -4.61 -0.67 -9.37
C THR A 47 -4.45 -0.77 -7.86
N PHE A 48 -3.57 0.04 -7.29
CA PHE A 48 -3.32 0.09 -5.86
C PHE A 48 -4.55 0.59 -5.08
N SER A 49 -5.21 1.65 -5.57
CA SER A 49 -6.46 2.15 -4.98
C SER A 49 -7.57 1.10 -5.01
N ASN A 50 -7.72 0.38 -6.12
CA ASN A 50 -8.70 -0.71 -6.22
C ASN A 50 -8.43 -1.83 -5.21
N THR A 51 -7.17 -2.22 -5.03
CA THR A 51 -6.79 -3.24 -4.04
C THR A 51 -7.11 -2.79 -2.62
N ILE A 52 -6.83 -1.52 -2.28
CA ILE A 52 -7.20 -0.95 -0.97
C ILE A 52 -8.72 -0.97 -0.79
N ASN A 53 -9.49 -0.57 -1.80
CA ASN A 53 -10.95 -0.59 -1.75
C ASN A 53 -11.49 -2.01 -1.54
N ASP A 54 -10.96 -2.99 -2.24
CA ASP A 54 -11.37 -4.39 -2.10
C ASP A 54 -11.16 -4.90 -0.68
N TYR A 55 -10.01 -4.60 -0.06
CA TYR A 55 -9.72 -5.01 1.30
C TYR A 55 -10.53 -4.23 2.34
N TYR A 56 -10.67 -2.92 2.14
CA TYR A 56 -11.51 -2.09 3.01
C TYR A 56 -12.96 -2.57 2.99
N GLN A 57 -13.54 -2.79 1.82
CA GLN A 57 -14.89 -3.27 1.64
C GLN A 57 -15.08 -4.68 2.23
N PHE A 58 -14.09 -5.56 2.07
CA PHE A 58 -14.12 -6.90 2.69
C PHE A 58 -14.26 -6.81 4.21
N MET A 59 -13.56 -5.86 4.84
CA MET A 59 -13.65 -5.63 6.29
C MET A 59 -14.92 -4.88 6.72
N ASN A 60 -15.61 -4.20 5.80
CA ASN A 60 -16.81 -3.40 6.07
C ASN A 60 -17.98 -3.79 5.15
N PRO A 61 -18.44 -5.05 5.18
CA PRO A 61 -19.42 -5.57 4.20
C PRO A 61 -20.83 -4.99 4.37
N SER A 62 -21.16 -4.42 5.52
CA SER A 62 -22.47 -3.87 5.84
C SER A 62 -22.63 -2.39 5.46
N GLU A 63 -21.55 -1.75 5.03
CA GLU A 63 -21.58 -0.34 4.66
C GLU A 63 -21.93 -0.17 3.19
N GLN A 64 -22.64 0.91 2.88
CA GLN A 64 -22.75 1.35 1.49
C GLN A 64 -21.34 1.66 1.00
N PHE A 65 -20.95 0.98 -0.06
CA PHE A 65 -19.63 1.14 -0.65
C PHE A 65 -19.33 2.61 -0.93
N GLN A 66 -18.29 3.07 -0.30
CA GLN A 66 -17.78 4.42 -0.49
C GLN A 66 -16.38 4.29 -1.05
N GLU A 67 -16.19 4.76 -2.27
CA GLU A 67 -14.92 4.65 -2.98
C GLU A 67 -13.85 5.50 -2.31
N LEU A 68 -12.66 4.91 -2.18
CA LEU A 68 -11.43 5.60 -1.84
C LEU A 68 -10.55 5.68 -3.08
N LYS A 69 -9.88 6.78 -3.29
CA LYS A 69 -8.85 6.89 -4.33
C LYS A 69 -7.63 7.64 -3.82
N ILE A 70 -6.48 7.22 -4.31
CA ILE A 70 -5.24 7.95 -4.14
C ILE A 70 -5.14 8.94 -5.30
N VAL A 71 -4.88 10.19 -4.98
CA VAL A 71 -4.72 11.27 -5.96
C VAL A 71 -3.34 11.89 -5.80
N THR A 72 -2.68 12.13 -6.90
CA THR A 72 -1.41 12.86 -6.93
C THR A 72 -1.65 14.35 -6.74
N ILE A 73 -0.79 14.98 -5.96
CA ILE A 73 -0.75 16.42 -5.76
C ILE A 73 0.47 16.95 -6.49
N GLY A 74 0.31 18.00 -7.32
CA GLY A 74 1.40 18.65 -8.05
C GLY A 74 0.98 19.19 -9.39
N GLU A 75 1.89 19.88 -10.04
CA GLU A 75 1.74 20.33 -11.44
C GLU A 75 2.14 19.20 -12.40
N GLU A 76 1.88 19.37 -13.70
CA GLU A 76 2.07 18.32 -14.71
C GLU A 76 3.48 17.71 -14.74
N ASP A 77 4.49 18.49 -14.41
CA ASP A 77 5.90 18.11 -14.46
C ASP A 77 6.53 17.85 -13.07
N GLU A 78 5.81 18.10 -11.97
CA GLU A 78 6.36 17.99 -10.62
C GLU A 78 5.35 17.37 -9.65
N LEU A 79 5.62 16.11 -9.27
CA LEU A 79 4.82 15.40 -8.28
C LEU A 79 5.22 15.87 -6.87
N ASN A 80 4.36 16.61 -6.18
CA ASN A 80 4.62 17.14 -4.84
C ASN A 80 4.14 16.21 -3.72
N GLY A 81 3.31 15.21 -4.04
CA GLY A 81 2.82 14.26 -3.06
C GLY A 81 1.61 13.45 -3.53
N ILE A 82 1.06 12.72 -2.59
CA ILE A 82 -0.20 11.99 -2.76
C ILE A 82 -1.17 12.38 -1.65
N THR A 83 -2.46 12.38 -1.96
CA THR A 83 -3.54 12.50 -0.98
C THR A 83 -4.56 11.39 -1.19
N ILE A 84 -5.44 11.20 -0.21
CA ILE A 84 -6.52 10.25 -0.29
C ILE A 84 -7.81 11.05 -0.33
N GLU A 85 -8.63 10.76 -1.33
CA GLU A 85 -9.99 11.25 -1.43
C GLU A 85 -10.97 10.11 -1.17
N TYR A 86 -12.07 10.44 -0.55
CA TYR A 86 -13.12 9.56 -0.15
C TYR A 86 -14.45 10.07 -0.68
N LYS A 87 -15.29 9.18 -1.20
CA LYS A 87 -16.60 9.56 -1.74
C LYS A 87 -17.63 9.56 -0.62
N TYR A 88 -18.07 10.74 -0.22
CA TYR A 88 -19.09 10.96 0.80
C TYR A 88 -20.31 11.64 0.17
N GLU A 89 -21.49 11.01 0.30
CA GLU A 89 -22.74 11.50 -0.30
C GLU A 89 -22.66 11.84 -1.80
N GLY A 90 -21.80 11.13 -2.54
CA GLY A 90 -21.60 11.34 -3.97
C GLY A 90 -20.48 12.32 -4.34
N GLU A 91 -19.95 13.08 -3.37
CA GLU A 91 -18.88 14.04 -3.56
C GLU A 91 -17.53 13.52 -3.06
N TRP A 92 -16.45 13.87 -3.77
CA TRP A 92 -15.10 13.56 -3.33
C TRP A 92 -14.62 14.53 -2.27
N VAL A 93 -14.26 14.03 -1.11
CA VAL A 93 -13.83 14.83 0.06
C VAL A 93 -12.47 14.38 0.58
N SER A 94 -11.74 15.31 1.18
CA SER A 94 -10.42 15.09 1.77
C SER A 94 -10.25 16.01 2.98
N PRO A 95 -9.53 15.59 4.02
CA PRO A 95 -8.96 14.26 4.28
C PRO A 95 -10.01 13.30 4.90
N PRO A 96 -9.85 11.97 4.71
CA PRO A 96 -10.79 10.96 5.22
C PRO A 96 -11.04 11.04 6.73
N GLN A 97 -10.05 11.48 7.51
CA GLN A 97 -10.11 11.58 8.98
C GLN A 97 -11.25 12.46 9.51
N LYS A 98 -11.83 13.32 8.68
CA LYS A 98 -12.98 14.15 9.06
C LYS A 98 -14.30 13.39 9.01
N TYR A 99 -14.34 12.25 8.32
CA TYR A 99 -15.57 11.52 8.00
C TYR A 99 -15.58 10.11 8.56
N PHE A 100 -14.42 9.53 8.81
CA PHE A 100 -14.27 8.17 9.32
C PHE A 100 -14.29 8.13 10.85
N SER A 101 -14.94 7.10 11.40
CA SER A 101 -14.74 6.72 12.79
C SER A 101 -13.31 6.17 12.97
N GLU A 102 -12.86 6.04 14.21
CA GLU A 102 -11.56 5.46 14.52
C GLU A 102 -11.43 4.03 13.99
N SER A 103 -12.47 3.22 14.12
CA SER A 103 -12.49 1.85 13.58
C SER A 103 -12.34 1.83 12.05
N HIS A 104 -13.03 2.72 11.33
CA HIS A 104 -12.92 2.84 9.88
C HIS A 104 -11.52 3.31 9.42
N LEU A 105 -10.94 4.26 10.16
CA LEU A 105 -9.55 4.69 9.87
C LEU A 105 -8.55 3.54 10.05
N ASN A 106 -8.76 2.71 11.07
CA ASN A 106 -7.91 1.56 11.31
C ASN A 106 -8.11 0.47 10.24
N CYS A 107 -9.35 0.18 9.85
CA CYS A 107 -9.64 -0.70 8.70
C CYS A 107 -8.99 -0.19 7.42
N PHE A 108 -9.05 1.11 7.16
CA PHE A 108 -8.37 1.72 6.03
C PHE A 108 -6.85 1.57 6.12
N GLY A 109 -6.26 1.86 7.29
CA GLY A 109 -4.82 1.70 7.52
C GLY A 109 -4.33 0.28 7.27
N ILE A 110 -5.07 -0.71 7.74
CA ILE A 110 -4.78 -2.14 7.50
C ILE A 110 -4.96 -2.49 6.02
N ALA A 111 -6.03 -2.04 5.37
CA ALA A 111 -6.25 -2.27 3.94
C ALA A 111 -5.10 -1.69 3.10
N PHE A 112 -4.67 -0.46 3.42
CA PHE A 112 -3.52 0.20 2.80
C PHE A 112 -2.22 -0.58 3.02
N PHE A 113 -1.94 -1.00 4.25
CA PHE A 113 -0.76 -1.81 4.58
C PHE A 113 -0.75 -3.13 3.81
N LEU A 114 -1.83 -3.88 3.82
CA LEU A 114 -1.93 -5.16 3.14
C LEU A 114 -1.85 -5.02 1.61
N ALA A 115 -2.44 -3.96 1.04
CA ALA A 115 -2.27 -3.64 -0.37
C ALA A 115 -0.81 -3.30 -0.70
N SER A 116 -0.12 -2.57 0.19
CA SER A 116 1.32 -2.28 0.05
C SER A 116 2.17 -3.54 0.07
N VAL A 117 1.85 -4.48 0.97
CA VAL A 117 2.53 -5.80 1.00
C VAL A 117 2.39 -6.52 -0.35
N LYS A 118 1.19 -6.57 -0.92
CA LYS A 118 0.96 -7.18 -2.24
C LYS A 118 1.69 -6.47 -3.37
N ALA A 119 1.75 -5.13 -3.33
CA ALA A 119 2.33 -4.32 -4.41
C ALA A 119 3.86 -4.30 -4.40
N PHE A 120 4.50 -4.38 -3.22
CA PHE A 120 5.93 -4.13 -3.07
C PHE A 120 6.73 -5.32 -2.53
N ASN A 121 6.09 -6.42 -2.18
CA ASN A 121 6.74 -7.56 -1.52
C ASN A 121 6.61 -8.85 -2.34
N GLU A 122 6.89 -8.77 -3.63
CA GLU A 122 6.77 -9.91 -4.56
C GLU A 122 7.72 -11.06 -4.23
N GLU A 123 8.91 -10.77 -3.68
CA GLU A 123 9.95 -11.77 -3.41
C GLU A 123 9.83 -12.39 -1.99
N ASN A 124 9.14 -11.73 -1.07
CA ASN A 124 9.05 -12.15 0.34
C ASN A 124 7.59 -12.34 0.75
N SER A 125 7.15 -13.56 0.85
CA SER A 125 5.79 -13.89 1.28
C SER A 125 5.68 -13.99 2.81
N ILE A 126 6.25 -13.05 3.57
CA ILE A 126 6.21 -13.04 5.04
C ILE A 126 5.57 -11.75 5.54
N ILE A 127 4.59 -11.88 6.44
CA ILE A 127 3.91 -10.73 7.09
C ILE A 127 4.00 -10.93 8.60
N VAL A 128 4.43 -9.88 9.31
CA VAL A 128 4.39 -9.82 10.77
C VAL A 128 3.37 -8.77 11.19
N LEU A 129 2.39 -9.20 11.98
CA LEU A 129 1.30 -8.37 12.49
C LEU A 129 1.36 -8.40 14.02
N ASP A 130 1.78 -7.29 14.62
CA ASP A 130 1.92 -7.16 16.06
C ASP A 130 0.83 -6.24 16.61
N ASP A 131 -0.11 -6.86 17.32
CA ASP A 131 -1.21 -6.20 18.03
C ASP A 131 -2.05 -5.20 17.21
N VAL A 132 -2.21 -5.47 15.92
CA VAL A 132 -2.84 -4.55 14.95
C VAL A 132 -4.34 -4.37 15.12
N ILE A 133 -4.98 -5.15 16.01
CA ILE A 133 -6.44 -5.20 16.16
C ILE A 133 -6.96 -4.51 17.43
N SER A 134 -6.09 -3.87 18.20
CA SER A 134 -6.46 -3.32 19.53
C SER A 134 -7.63 -2.34 19.48
N SER A 135 -7.79 -1.62 18.36
CA SER A 135 -8.87 -0.64 18.15
C SER A 135 -10.05 -1.17 17.33
N PHE A 136 -10.04 -2.47 16.93
CA PHE A 136 -11.13 -3.06 16.18
C PHE A 136 -12.26 -3.55 17.10
N ASP A 137 -13.50 -3.33 16.70
CA ASP A 137 -14.63 -4.02 17.29
C ASP A 137 -14.68 -5.51 16.87
N SER A 138 -15.58 -6.28 17.49
CA SER A 138 -15.66 -7.73 17.26
C SER A 138 -15.98 -8.11 15.82
N THR A 139 -16.71 -7.27 15.09
CA THR A 139 -17.07 -7.51 13.69
C THR A 139 -15.87 -7.31 12.78
N HIS A 140 -15.17 -6.19 12.93
CA HIS A 140 -13.97 -5.91 12.15
C HIS A 140 -12.84 -6.89 12.42
N ARG A 141 -12.67 -7.36 13.68
CA ARG A 141 -11.71 -8.43 14.03
C ARG A 141 -11.99 -9.72 13.26
N LYS A 142 -13.26 -10.11 13.15
CA LYS A 142 -13.65 -11.29 12.39
C LYS A 142 -13.36 -11.11 10.90
N MET A 143 -13.78 -10.00 10.31
CA MET A 143 -13.57 -9.73 8.89
C MET A 143 -12.08 -9.64 8.55
N PHE A 144 -11.27 -9.07 9.45
CA PHE A 144 -9.81 -9.05 9.29
C PHE A 144 -9.20 -10.46 9.28
N ALA A 145 -9.64 -11.34 10.20
CA ALA A 145 -9.18 -12.73 10.18
C ALA A 145 -9.55 -13.43 8.87
N ASP A 146 -10.79 -13.29 8.43
CA ASP A 146 -11.27 -13.88 7.19
C ASP A 146 -10.49 -13.34 5.97
N LEU A 147 -10.18 -12.05 5.94
CA LEU A 147 -9.34 -11.41 4.92
C LEU A 147 -7.94 -12.05 4.84
N LEU A 148 -7.27 -12.23 6.00
CA LEU A 148 -5.97 -12.87 6.05
C LEU A 148 -6.01 -14.31 5.52
N PHE A 149 -6.99 -15.10 5.95
CA PHE A 149 -7.13 -16.50 5.53
C PHE A 149 -7.52 -16.67 4.07
N GLU A 150 -8.25 -15.72 3.48
CA GLU A 150 -8.72 -15.81 2.10
C GLU A 150 -7.76 -15.19 1.09
N LYS A 151 -7.22 -14.02 1.41
CA LYS A 151 -6.44 -13.21 0.44
C LYS A 151 -4.92 -13.36 0.59
N PHE A 152 -4.46 -13.93 1.73
CA PHE A 152 -3.04 -14.07 2.06
C PHE A 152 -2.66 -15.52 2.40
N SER A 153 -3.38 -16.49 1.85
CA SER A 153 -3.12 -17.91 2.07
C SER A 153 -1.76 -18.39 1.55
N ASP A 154 -1.16 -17.65 0.62
CA ASP A 154 0.16 -17.84 0.03
C ASP A 154 1.30 -17.16 0.84
N TYR A 155 0.94 -16.44 1.91
CA TYR A 155 1.90 -15.77 2.78
C TYR A 155 2.15 -16.55 4.08
N GLN A 156 3.37 -16.51 4.58
CA GLN A 156 3.68 -16.87 5.96
C GLN A 156 3.31 -15.70 6.87
N ILE A 157 2.25 -15.87 7.67
CA ILE A 157 1.78 -14.83 8.57
C ILE A 157 2.20 -15.15 10.00
N ILE A 158 2.84 -14.18 10.65
CA ILE A 158 3.13 -14.20 12.09
C ILE A 158 2.20 -13.17 12.72
N LEU A 159 1.20 -13.64 13.45
CA LEU A 159 0.22 -12.81 14.13
C LEU A 159 0.46 -12.85 15.64
N LEU A 160 0.78 -11.69 16.22
CA LEU A 160 0.99 -11.52 17.66
C LEU A 160 -0.18 -10.73 18.25
N THR A 161 -0.62 -11.11 19.44
CA THR A 161 -1.65 -10.39 20.18
C THR A 161 -1.53 -10.67 21.68
N HIS A 162 -1.87 -9.69 22.48
CA HIS A 162 -2.01 -9.80 23.93
C HIS A 162 -3.48 -9.90 24.39
N GLU A 163 -4.45 -9.78 23.46
CA GLU A 163 -5.86 -9.83 23.77
C GLU A 163 -6.38 -11.29 23.83
N SER A 164 -6.75 -11.76 25.02
CA SER A 164 -7.15 -13.13 25.27
C SER A 164 -8.38 -13.58 24.48
N GLU A 165 -9.40 -12.73 24.33
CA GLU A 165 -10.61 -13.06 23.57
C GLU A 165 -10.33 -13.24 22.09
N TRP A 166 -9.54 -12.32 21.53
CA TRP A 166 -9.09 -12.40 20.15
C TRP A 166 -8.20 -13.62 19.91
N PHE A 167 -7.26 -13.88 20.81
CA PHE A 167 -6.40 -15.07 20.73
C PHE A 167 -7.21 -16.35 20.69
N GLN A 168 -8.23 -16.50 21.53
CA GLN A 168 -9.11 -17.67 21.52
C GLN A 168 -9.87 -17.80 20.20
N TYR A 169 -10.43 -16.71 19.69
CA TYR A 169 -11.16 -16.68 18.44
C TYR A 169 -10.26 -17.06 17.24
N ILE A 170 -9.13 -16.37 17.06
CA ILE A 170 -8.22 -16.62 15.93
C ILE A 170 -7.60 -18.01 16.02
N SER A 171 -7.33 -18.52 17.21
CA SER A 171 -6.79 -19.85 17.43
C SER A 171 -7.73 -20.98 16.95
N GLN A 172 -9.04 -20.80 17.09
CA GLN A 172 -10.02 -21.76 16.57
C GLN A 172 -10.02 -21.80 15.04
N LEU A 173 -9.93 -20.63 14.39
CA LEU A 173 -9.82 -20.53 12.92
C LEU A 173 -8.47 -21.07 12.43
N ALA A 174 -7.39 -20.70 13.08
CA ALA A 174 -6.02 -21.10 12.79
C ALA A 174 -5.81 -22.60 12.83
N LYS A 175 -6.41 -23.30 13.81
CA LYS A 175 -6.41 -24.79 13.86
C LYS A 175 -6.99 -25.41 12.60
N ARG A 176 -8.11 -24.89 12.10
CA ARG A 176 -8.75 -25.39 10.87
C ARG A 176 -7.89 -25.21 9.63
N LYS A 177 -7.00 -24.21 9.67
CA LYS A 177 -6.07 -23.86 8.59
C LYS A 177 -4.65 -24.40 8.82
N GLN A 178 -4.46 -25.23 9.85
CA GLN A 178 -3.17 -25.85 10.22
C GLN A 178 -2.05 -24.85 10.57
N TRP A 179 -2.40 -23.70 11.13
CA TRP A 179 -1.43 -22.76 11.67
C TRP A 179 -0.85 -23.26 12.99
N ILE A 180 0.39 -22.89 13.25
CA ILE A 180 1.07 -23.16 14.52
C ILE A 180 0.64 -22.10 15.54
N ILE A 181 0.09 -22.55 16.68
CA ILE A 181 -0.36 -21.66 17.75
C ILE A 181 0.59 -21.81 18.92
N LYS A 182 1.10 -20.69 19.45
CA LYS A 182 2.02 -20.64 20.57
C LYS A 182 1.53 -19.61 21.58
N GLU A 183 1.73 -19.91 22.87
CA GLU A 183 1.51 -18.97 23.97
C GLU A 183 2.86 -18.56 24.54
N ILE A 184 3.08 -17.27 24.69
CA ILE A 184 4.25 -16.72 25.37
C ILE A 184 3.85 -16.45 26.81
N LYS A 185 4.55 -17.08 27.75
CA LYS A 185 4.39 -16.89 29.19
C LYS A 185 5.60 -16.24 29.79
N TRP A 186 5.43 -15.63 30.95
CA TRP A 186 6.51 -15.04 31.71
C TRP A 186 6.58 -15.65 33.10
N ASN A 187 7.80 -15.90 33.59
CA ASN A 187 8.04 -16.23 34.99
C ASN A 187 9.28 -15.50 35.48
N GLU A 188 9.42 -15.38 36.82
CA GLU A 188 10.51 -14.63 37.43
C GLU A 188 11.90 -15.27 37.21
N LYS A 189 11.94 -16.57 37.00
CA LYS A 189 13.20 -17.32 36.88
C LYS A 189 13.79 -17.27 35.49
N ASP A 190 12.96 -17.49 34.49
CA ASP A 190 13.40 -17.70 33.10
C ASP A 190 13.02 -16.53 32.18
N GLY A 191 12.26 -15.54 32.70
CA GLY A 191 11.72 -14.44 31.91
C GLY A 191 10.59 -14.88 30.96
N ALA A 192 10.57 -14.33 29.77
CA ALA A 192 9.59 -14.71 28.74
C ALA A 192 9.99 -16.01 28.05
N PHE A 193 9.07 -16.96 27.96
CA PHE A 193 9.29 -18.24 27.28
C PHE A 193 8.05 -18.69 26.49
N VAL A 194 8.27 -19.48 25.45
CA VAL A 194 7.20 -20.08 24.68
C VAL A 194 6.71 -21.34 25.38
N ASP A 195 5.43 -21.38 25.72
CA ASP A 195 4.84 -22.59 26.32
C ASP A 195 4.77 -23.71 25.28
N ALA A 196 5.42 -24.82 25.60
CA ALA A 196 5.43 -26.02 24.77
C ALA A 196 4.17 -26.89 24.95
N THR A 197 3.34 -26.60 25.96
CA THR A 197 2.12 -27.35 26.25
C THR A 197 1.10 -27.13 25.11
N PRO A 198 0.47 -28.20 24.58
CA PRO A 198 -0.59 -28.02 23.60
C PRO A 198 -1.72 -27.19 24.18
N LEU A 199 -2.14 -26.15 23.46
CA LEU A 199 -3.27 -25.30 23.86
C LEU A 199 -4.57 -26.13 23.82
N GLU A 200 -5.14 -26.40 24.99
CA GLU A 200 -6.52 -26.84 25.12
C GLU A 200 -7.41 -25.61 25.00
N LEU A 201 -7.95 -25.38 23.81
CA LEU A 201 -8.98 -24.34 23.60
C LEU A 201 -10.30 -24.85 24.16
N LYS A 202 -10.82 -24.17 25.18
CA LYS A 202 -12.13 -24.43 25.79
C LYS A 202 -13.26 -23.95 24.89
#